data_34f17c3e98efa7b8dfcfb80209dbbda6
#
_entry.id   34f17c3e98efa7b8dfcfb80209dbbda6
#
_cell.length_a   1.000
_cell.length_b   1.000
_cell.length_c   1.000
_cell.angle_alpha   90.00
_cell.angle_beta   90.00
_cell.angle_gamma   90.00
#
_symmetry.space_group_name_H-M   'P 1'
#
loop_
_entity.id
_entity.type
_entity.pdbx_description
1 polymer ?
#
loop_
_entity_poly.entity_id
_entity_poly.type
_entity_poly.pdbx_seq_one_letter_code
_entity_poly.pdbx_strand_id
1 'polypeptide(L)'
;MLSYRGVAYDTGTNFATGQGDLSRTVWDESAMEAEISLISDQLNCNSVTVYGTDLDRLAQTATAAIERELHVLLQPRLVDRPVNEIMDHLAEAARLAESLRKQGAKVSLTVGAVHLVFTPGLIEGDTYHERMANVYADAEHYLLKPTARVDVAAAAPRLNEFLAKAAVVARGNFSGSVGYSAAPFEVVDWDPFDTIGLMYQYLPSGQTPAEHKDLVGSYLRWNKPVLISEFGTATYQGAEKKGFFFWDIVDRAQDVPTVLDGYTRDEGEQAAYHLKMFEIFEDAGAAGVTVSEFIHPTHPHSTDPRLDLDTASMALVKTIRDDFSDPASGYRVEPKEAFHAIADHYAHLGFQEIARGGR
;
A
#
# COMPACT_ATOMS: atom_id res chain seq x y z
N MET A 1 -2.86 -2.57 -20.71
CA MET A 1 -2.22 -1.24 -20.45
C MET A 1 -2.81 -0.67 -19.18
N LEU A 2 -2.00 -0.23 -18.26
CA LEU A 2 -2.39 0.30 -16.95
C LEU A 2 -2.93 1.74 -17.09
N SER A 3 -4.21 1.93 -16.79
CA SER A 3 -4.85 3.26 -16.76
C SER A 3 -4.44 4.05 -15.51
N TYR A 4 -4.16 3.35 -14.40
CA TYR A 4 -3.62 3.94 -13.18
C TYR A 4 -2.20 3.46 -12.98
N ARG A 5 -1.27 4.39 -12.94
CA ARG A 5 0.16 4.21 -12.68
C ARG A 5 0.50 4.98 -11.43
N GLY A 6 0.51 4.32 -10.30
CA GLY A 6 0.56 4.99 -9.01
C GLY A 6 1.62 4.47 -8.06
N VAL A 7 1.76 5.21 -6.98
CA VAL A 7 2.53 4.84 -5.79
C VAL A 7 1.70 5.13 -4.55
N ALA A 8 1.89 4.35 -3.50
CA ALA A 8 1.28 4.60 -2.19
C ALA A 8 2.09 5.63 -1.40
N TYR A 9 1.40 6.53 -0.73
CA TYR A 9 1.97 7.57 0.10
C TYR A 9 1.34 7.53 1.49
N ASP A 10 2.12 7.12 2.49
CA ASP A 10 1.72 7.06 3.89
C ASP A 10 1.80 8.46 4.53
N THR A 11 0.69 8.97 5.03
CA THR A 11 0.64 10.22 5.81
C THR A 11 0.78 9.99 7.32
N GLY A 12 0.90 8.75 7.73
CA GLY A 12 0.95 8.29 9.11
C GLY A 12 -0.29 7.49 9.49
N THR A 13 -0.09 6.18 9.67
CA THR A 13 -1.13 5.25 10.12
C THR A 13 -0.88 4.86 11.57
N ASN A 14 -1.95 4.71 12.34
CA ASN A 14 -1.90 4.30 13.74
C ASN A 14 -1.60 2.80 13.93
N PHE A 15 -0.66 2.29 13.13
CA PHE A 15 -0.11 0.98 13.44
C PHE A 15 0.52 1.03 14.83
N ALA A 16 0.22 0.05 15.66
CA ALA A 16 0.95 -0.11 16.90
C ALA A 16 2.40 -0.50 16.55
N THR A 17 3.25 0.49 16.41
CA THR A 17 4.70 0.29 16.42
C THR A 17 5.09 -0.06 17.84
N GLY A 18 4.85 -1.06 18.50
CA GLY A 18 5.21 -1.36 19.91
C GLY A 18 5.20 -0.18 20.91
N GLN A 19 5.14 1.07 20.41
CA GLN A 19 5.14 2.34 21.15
C GLN A 19 3.88 3.18 20.91
N GLY A 20 2.96 2.71 20.05
CA GLY A 20 1.69 3.43 19.77
C GLY A 20 1.81 4.65 18.86
N ASP A 21 2.95 4.83 18.21
CA ASP A 21 3.21 5.96 17.32
C ASP A 21 2.62 5.74 15.92
N LEU A 22 2.41 6.83 15.18
CA LEU A 22 2.06 6.76 13.76
C LEU A 22 3.26 6.22 12.96
N SER A 23 3.00 5.50 11.86
CA SER A 23 4.02 5.08 10.90
C SER A 23 4.87 6.22 10.37
N ARG A 24 4.34 7.46 10.42
CA ARG A 24 5.06 8.71 10.13
C ARG A 24 4.89 9.64 11.32
N THR A 25 5.87 9.62 12.23
CA THR A 25 5.84 10.37 13.50
C THR A 25 5.98 11.87 13.29
N VAL A 26 6.88 12.29 12.38
CA VAL A 26 7.11 13.69 12.04
C VAL A 26 6.32 14.05 10.78
N TRP A 27 5.56 15.13 10.84
CA TRP A 27 4.85 15.69 9.70
C TRP A 27 5.43 17.06 9.36
N ASP A 28 5.95 17.18 8.14
CA ASP A 28 6.43 18.43 7.55
C ASP A 28 5.73 18.61 6.19
N GLU A 29 4.90 19.63 6.09
CA GLU A 29 4.12 19.94 4.90
C GLU A 29 5.02 20.26 3.69
N SER A 30 6.13 20.97 3.90
CA SER A 30 7.06 21.31 2.82
C SER A 30 7.78 20.07 2.29
N ALA A 31 8.15 19.12 3.16
CA ALA A 31 8.71 17.84 2.75
C ALA A 31 7.68 17.02 1.98
N MET A 32 6.44 16.97 2.46
CA MET A 32 5.32 16.30 1.77
C MET A 32 5.09 16.87 0.37
N GLU A 33 5.03 18.20 0.22
CA GLU A 33 4.87 18.85 -1.09
C GLU A 33 6.02 18.52 -2.06
N ALA A 34 7.26 18.52 -1.58
CA ALA A 34 8.42 18.13 -2.37
C ALA A 34 8.36 16.66 -2.79
N GLU A 35 7.92 15.77 -1.92
CA GLU A 35 7.76 14.33 -2.19
C GLU A 35 6.64 14.08 -3.22
N ILE A 36 5.49 14.75 -3.10
CA ILE A 36 4.42 14.68 -4.11
C ILE A 36 4.88 15.22 -5.46
N SER A 37 5.75 16.27 -5.46
CA SER A 37 6.41 16.76 -6.66
C SER A 37 7.27 15.68 -7.35
N LEU A 38 8.07 14.94 -6.58
CA LEU A 38 8.87 13.83 -7.11
C LEU A 38 8.00 12.73 -7.72
N ILE A 39 6.86 12.42 -7.08
CA ILE A 39 5.90 11.41 -7.55
C ILE A 39 5.31 11.82 -8.91
N SER A 40 4.91 13.07 -9.07
CA SER A 40 4.36 13.59 -10.31
C SER A 40 5.43 13.74 -11.39
N ASP A 41 6.48 14.51 -11.09
CA ASP A 41 7.36 15.09 -12.09
C ASP A 41 8.50 14.16 -12.49
N GLN A 42 8.92 13.27 -11.60
CA GLN A 42 10.06 12.38 -11.83
C GLN A 42 9.68 10.90 -11.87
N LEU A 43 8.78 10.43 -10.99
CA LEU A 43 8.32 9.05 -11.03
C LEU A 43 7.29 8.79 -12.15
N ASN A 44 6.79 9.85 -12.80
CA ASN A 44 5.82 9.79 -13.89
C ASN A 44 4.50 9.09 -13.51
N CYS A 45 4.09 9.18 -12.25
CA CYS A 45 2.78 8.71 -11.83
C CYS A 45 1.66 9.56 -12.43
N ASN A 46 0.50 8.94 -12.71
CA ASN A 46 -0.75 9.65 -13.01
C ASN A 46 -1.77 9.48 -11.87
N SER A 47 -1.43 8.73 -10.84
CA SER A 47 -2.26 8.52 -9.66
C SER A 47 -1.40 8.35 -8.42
N VAL A 48 -1.99 8.58 -7.25
CA VAL A 48 -1.37 8.34 -5.95
C VAL A 48 -2.42 7.80 -4.97
N THR A 49 -2.08 6.74 -4.25
CA THR A 49 -2.89 6.29 -3.12
C THR A 49 -2.42 7.02 -1.87
N VAL A 50 -3.23 7.96 -1.40
CA VAL A 50 -2.97 8.71 -0.17
C VAL A 50 -3.67 8.00 0.98
N TYR A 51 -2.91 7.47 1.92
CA TYR A 51 -3.46 6.72 3.04
C TYR A 51 -2.92 7.18 4.39
N GLY A 52 -3.70 6.98 5.44
CA GLY A 52 -3.33 7.33 6.80
C GLY A 52 -4.52 7.48 7.74
N THR A 53 -4.21 7.83 8.98
CA THR A 53 -5.21 7.98 10.05
C THR A 53 -5.66 9.43 10.22
N ASP A 54 -4.74 10.39 10.07
CA ASP A 54 -4.99 11.80 10.29
C ASP A 54 -5.66 12.43 9.05
N LEU A 55 -6.88 12.94 9.21
CA LEU A 55 -7.66 13.49 8.12
C LEU A 55 -7.11 14.83 7.58
N ASP A 56 -6.44 15.62 8.41
CA ASP A 56 -5.82 16.87 7.97
C ASP A 56 -4.61 16.58 7.09
N ARG A 57 -3.78 15.62 7.47
CA ARG A 57 -2.65 15.15 6.64
C ARG A 57 -3.14 14.53 5.32
N LEU A 58 -4.23 13.75 5.36
CA LEU A 58 -4.86 13.22 4.14
C LEU A 58 -5.33 14.36 3.24
N ALA A 59 -5.96 15.40 3.79
CA ALA A 59 -6.46 16.55 3.05
C ALA A 59 -5.32 17.35 2.41
N GLN A 60 -4.27 17.66 3.17
CA GLN A 60 -3.09 18.38 2.68
C GLN A 60 -2.43 17.63 1.52
N THR A 61 -2.16 16.34 1.72
CA THR A 61 -1.50 15.50 0.69
C THR A 61 -2.38 15.34 -0.55
N ALA A 62 -3.68 15.09 -0.38
CA ALA A 62 -4.61 14.98 -1.51
C ALA A 62 -4.68 16.29 -2.31
N THR A 63 -4.67 17.45 -1.62
CA THR A 63 -4.66 18.76 -2.28
C THR A 63 -3.38 18.96 -3.10
N ALA A 64 -2.21 18.72 -2.51
CA ALA A 64 -0.94 18.82 -3.22
C ALA A 64 -0.85 17.89 -4.45
N ALA A 65 -1.42 16.68 -4.35
CA ALA A 65 -1.48 15.73 -5.46
C ALA A 65 -2.44 16.20 -6.58
N ILE A 66 -3.59 16.76 -6.22
CA ILE A 66 -4.57 17.29 -7.18
C ILE A 66 -4.02 18.50 -7.94
N GLU A 67 -3.29 19.38 -7.29
CA GLU A 67 -2.63 20.52 -7.93
C GLU A 67 -1.60 20.09 -8.99
N ARG A 68 -1.13 18.85 -8.93
CA ARG A 68 -0.25 18.21 -9.92
C ARG A 68 -0.99 17.26 -10.86
N GLU A 69 -2.32 17.40 -10.99
CA GLU A 69 -3.18 16.64 -11.87
C GLU A 69 -3.20 15.11 -11.61
N LEU A 70 -2.68 14.65 -10.47
CA LEU A 70 -2.73 13.24 -10.08
C LEU A 70 -4.18 12.82 -9.74
N HIS A 71 -4.56 11.62 -10.13
CA HIS A 71 -5.76 10.98 -9.62
C HIS A 71 -5.49 10.49 -8.20
N VAL A 72 -6.24 11.00 -7.23
CA VAL A 72 -6.10 10.62 -5.83
C VAL A 72 -7.00 9.42 -5.51
N LEU A 73 -6.40 8.32 -5.05
CA LEU A 73 -7.11 7.23 -4.39
C LEU A 73 -7.02 7.47 -2.88
N LEU A 74 -8.05 8.08 -2.30
CA LEU A 74 -8.06 8.39 -0.87
C LEU A 74 -8.41 7.14 -0.07
N GLN A 75 -7.54 6.76 0.88
CA GLN A 75 -7.71 5.56 1.67
C GLN A 75 -7.52 5.84 3.17
N PRO A 76 -8.59 6.18 3.91
CA PRO A 76 -8.51 6.31 5.35
C PRO A 76 -8.16 4.96 5.98
N ARG A 77 -7.21 4.96 6.93
CA ARG A 77 -6.82 3.78 7.71
C ARG A 77 -6.93 4.11 9.20
N LEU A 78 -7.77 3.36 9.89
CA LEU A 78 -7.92 3.44 11.35
C LEU A 78 -7.89 2.02 11.91
N VAL A 79 -6.79 1.67 12.61
CA VAL A 79 -6.48 0.31 13.05
C VAL A 79 -6.80 0.17 14.54
N ASP A 80 -7.27 -1.00 14.96
CA ASP A 80 -7.55 -1.34 16.37
C ASP A 80 -8.51 -0.39 17.09
N ARG A 81 -9.46 0.17 16.33
CA ARG A 81 -10.50 1.03 16.92
C ARG A 81 -11.87 0.37 16.83
N PRO A 82 -12.81 0.73 17.71
CA PRO A 82 -14.20 0.26 17.65
C PRO A 82 -14.82 0.53 16.28
N VAL A 83 -15.70 -0.38 15.82
CA VAL A 83 -16.34 -0.31 14.50
C VAL A 83 -17.06 1.03 14.26
N ASN A 84 -17.71 1.59 15.27
CA ASN A 84 -18.36 2.90 15.16
C ASN A 84 -17.35 4.02 14.87
N GLU A 85 -16.18 4.02 15.52
CA GLU A 85 -15.14 5.02 15.27
C GLU A 85 -14.56 4.87 13.85
N ILE A 86 -14.36 3.62 13.37
CA ILE A 86 -13.94 3.37 11.99
C ILE A 86 -14.96 3.90 10.98
N MET A 87 -16.26 3.69 11.24
CA MET A 87 -17.33 4.19 10.36
C MET A 87 -17.45 5.72 10.39
N ASP A 88 -17.30 6.36 11.55
CA ASP A 88 -17.31 7.82 11.68
C ASP A 88 -16.11 8.44 10.93
N HIS A 89 -14.91 7.89 11.11
CA HIS A 89 -13.69 8.28 10.41
C HIS A 89 -13.85 8.13 8.88
N LEU A 90 -14.41 7.00 8.42
CA LEU A 90 -14.72 6.79 7.01
C LEU A 90 -15.72 7.81 6.47
N ALA A 91 -16.75 8.15 7.24
CA ALA A 91 -17.72 9.15 6.83
C ALA A 91 -17.09 10.55 6.67
N GLU A 92 -16.15 10.92 7.54
CA GLU A 92 -15.40 12.18 7.43
C GLU A 92 -14.47 12.18 6.21
N ALA A 93 -13.73 11.10 6.00
CA ALA A 93 -12.88 10.94 4.81
C ALA A 93 -13.72 10.96 3.51
N ALA A 94 -14.91 10.37 3.51
CA ALA A 94 -15.82 10.40 2.37
C ALA A 94 -16.33 11.82 2.07
N ARG A 95 -16.61 12.63 3.11
CA ARG A 95 -16.96 14.05 2.93
C ARG A 95 -15.80 14.87 2.40
N LEU A 96 -14.56 14.59 2.84
CA LEU A 96 -13.35 15.19 2.29
C LEU A 96 -13.24 14.86 0.79
N ALA A 97 -13.32 13.57 0.43
CA ALA A 97 -13.27 13.13 -0.96
C ALA A 97 -14.34 13.80 -1.83
N GLU A 98 -15.58 13.95 -1.33
CA GLU A 98 -16.66 14.63 -2.03
C GLU A 98 -16.41 16.12 -2.20
N SER A 99 -15.81 16.78 -1.20
CA SER A 99 -15.42 18.18 -1.31
C SER A 99 -14.40 18.39 -2.43
N LEU A 100 -13.37 17.56 -2.49
CA LEU A 100 -12.33 17.60 -3.53
C LEU A 100 -12.95 17.30 -4.92
N ARG A 101 -13.79 16.28 -5.02
CA ARG A 101 -14.47 15.92 -6.27
C ARG A 101 -15.35 17.06 -6.81
N LYS A 102 -16.08 17.76 -5.93
CA LYS A 102 -16.91 18.93 -6.32
C LYS A 102 -16.09 20.11 -6.83
N GLN A 103 -14.82 20.19 -6.49
CA GLN A 103 -13.88 21.16 -7.03
C GLN A 103 -13.29 20.74 -8.38
N GLY A 104 -13.74 19.61 -8.95
CA GLY A 104 -13.31 19.11 -10.25
C GLY A 104 -12.14 18.12 -10.20
N ALA A 105 -11.68 17.75 -8.99
CA ALA A 105 -10.58 16.81 -8.84
C ALA A 105 -10.96 15.37 -9.23
N LYS A 106 -9.99 14.61 -9.74
CA LYS A 106 -10.11 13.17 -9.96
C LYS A 106 -9.83 12.45 -8.65
N VAL A 107 -10.87 12.04 -7.94
CA VAL A 107 -10.78 11.36 -6.64
C VAL A 107 -11.61 10.09 -6.66
N SER A 108 -11.03 9.01 -6.15
CA SER A 108 -11.72 7.77 -5.78
C SER A 108 -11.53 7.53 -4.28
N LEU A 109 -12.48 6.86 -3.65
CA LEU A 109 -12.42 6.53 -2.22
C LEU A 109 -12.28 5.02 -2.04
N THR A 110 -11.33 4.60 -1.23
CA THR A 110 -11.21 3.22 -0.77
C THR A 110 -11.69 3.16 0.68
N VAL A 111 -12.62 2.26 1.00
CA VAL A 111 -13.19 2.18 2.36
C VAL A 111 -12.20 1.64 3.41
N GLY A 112 -10.94 1.55 3.08
CA GLY A 112 -9.84 1.05 3.88
C GLY A 112 -9.15 -0.14 3.23
N ALA A 113 -8.31 -0.82 4.01
CA ALA A 113 -7.57 -2.01 3.58
C ALA A 113 -7.56 -3.06 4.69
N VAL A 114 -7.49 -4.34 4.31
CA VAL A 114 -7.22 -5.49 5.19
C VAL A 114 -8.05 -5.48 6.48
N HIS A 115 -9.33 -5.16 6.37
CA HIS A 115 -10.20 -5.01 7.55
C HIS A 115 -10.30 -6.27 8.39
N LEU A 116 -10.14 -7.46 7.78
CA LEU A 116 -10.16 -8.71 8.54
C LEU A 116 -9.15 -8.70 9.69
N VAL A 117 -8.01 -8.05 9.48
CA VAL A 117 -6.92 -7.95 10.48
C VAL A 117 -6.98 -6.62 11.25
N PHE A 118 -7.30 -5.52 10.58
CA PHE A 118 -7.23 -4.18 11.19
C PHE A 118 -8.43 -3.85 12.07
N THR A 119 -9.58 -4.53 11.88
CA THR A 119 -10.81 -4.24 12.61
C THR A 119 -11.05 -5.27 13.72
N PRO A 120 -11.15 -4.85 14.99
CA PRO A 120 -11.46 -5.73 16.10
C PRO A 120 -12.78 -6.49 15.90
N GLY A 121 -12.82 -7.74 16.36
CA GLY A 121 -14.03 -8.57 16.39
C GLY A 121 -14.36 -9.28 15.08
N LEU A 122 -13.66 -9.06 13.98
CA LEU A 122 -13.85 -9.82 12.74
C LEU A 122 -13.22 -11.21 12.83
N ILE A 123 -12.05 -11.30 13.46
CA ILE A 123 -11.39 -12.56 13.83
C ILE A 123 -10.87 -12.46 15.27
N GLU A 124 -10.38 -13.58 15.80
CA GLU A 124 -9.80 -13.66 17.15
C GLU A 124 -8.47 -12.88 17.22
N GLY A 125 -8.27 -12.16 18.34
CA GLY A 125 -7.10 -11.33 18.66
C GLY A 125 -7.49 -9.93 19.12
N ASP A 126 -6.90 -9.45 20.20
CA ASP A 126 -7.19 -8.15 20.81
C ASP A 126 -6.50 -7.01 20.03
N THR A 127 -5.33 -7.30 19.45
CA THR A 127 -4.55 -6.35 18.66
C THR A 127 -4.44 -6.81 17.20
N TYR A 128 -4.15 -5.87 16.30
CA TYR A 128 -3.94 -6.25 14.90
C TYR A 128 -2.71 -7.16 14.73
N HIS A 129 -1.69 -7.03 15.58
CA HIS A 129 -0.53 -7.93 15.58
C HIS A 129 -0.93 -9.38 15.90
N GLU A 130 -1.82 -9.58 16.90
CA GLU A 130 -2.32 -10.92 17.24
C GLU A 130 -3.18 -11.48 16.12
N ARG A 131 -4.06 -10.66 15.53
CA ARG A 131 -4.88 -11.07 14.40
C ARG A 131 -4.03 -11.40 13.17
N MET A 132 -2.99 -10.59 12.90
CA MET A 132 -2.01 -10.86 11.87
C MET A 132 -1.28 -12.19 12.12
N ALA A 133 -0.77 -12.41 13.34
CA ALA A 133 -0.13 -13.66 13.73
C ALA A 133 -1.08 -14.88 13.60
N ASN A 134 -2.36 -14.70 13.91
CA ASN A 134 -3.36 -15.75 13.77
C ASN A 134 -3.66 -16.11 12.30
N VAL A 135 -3.62 -15.12 11.41
CA VAL A 135 -3.78 -15.32 9.95
C VAL A 135 -2.51 -15.94 9.34
N TYR A 136 -1.34 -15.51 9.80
CA TYR A 136 -0.04 -15.90 9.23
C TYR A 136 0.72 -16.95 10.07
N ALA A 137 0.05 -17.67 10.96
CA ALA A 137 0.70 -18.60 11.91
C ALA A 137 1.57 -19.69 11.25
N ASP A 138 1.41 -19.92 9.96
CA ASP A 138 2.24 -20.83 9.17
C ASP A 138 2.62 -20.16 7.84
N ALA A 139 3.52 -19.21 7.94
CA ALA A 139 3.92 -18.34 6.85
C ALA A 139 4.53 -19.05 5.64
N GLU A 140 5.26 -20.16 5.85
CA GLU A 140 5.84 -20.93 4.75
C GLU A 140 4.78 -21.61 3.89
N HIS A 141 3.58 -21.88 4.47
CA HIS A 141 2.49 -22.59 3.80
C HIS A 141 1.29 -21.71 3.50
N TYR A 142 1.29 -20.47 3.99
CA TYR A 142 0.15 -19.56 3.97
C TYR A 142 -0.52 -19.39 2.59
N LEU A 143 0.29 -19.41 1.55
CA LEU A 143 -0.16 -19.13 0.19
C LEU A 143 -0.53 -20.38 -0.61
N LEU A 144 -0.07 -21.55 -0.16
CA LEU A 144 -0.32 -22.84 -0.83
C LEU A 144 -1.37 -23.68 -0.10
N LYS A 145 -1.44 -23.55 1.23
CA LYS A 145 -2.44 -24.22 2.07
C LYS A 145 -2.62 -23.33 3.31
N PRO A 146 -3.72 -22.59 3.43
CA PRO A 146 -3.99 -21.82 4.63
C PRO A 146 -4.12 -22.78 5.82
N THR A 147 -3.04 -22.93 6.58
CA THR A 147 -3.01 -23.58 7.88
C THR A 147 -3.14 -22.53 8.99
N ALA A 148 -3.72 -21.38 8.63
CA ALA A 148 -4.03 -20.32 9.54
C ALA A 148 -4.76 -20.85 10.77
N ARG A 149 -4.42 -20.36 11.96
CA ARG A 149 -5.19 -20.63 13.19
C ARG A 149 -6.63 -20.15 13.08
N VAL A 150 -6.88 -19.24 12.16
CA VAL A 150 -8.20 -18.67 11.86
C VAL A 150 -8.72 -19.25 10.55
N ASP A 151 -9.94 -19.79 10.60
CA ASP A 151 -10.69 -20.12 9.39
C ASP A 151 -11.20 -18.82 8.76
N VAL A 152 -10.43 -18.29 7.80
CA VAL A 152 -10.77 -17.04 7.09
C VAL A 152 -12.04 -17.17 6.26
N ALA A 153 -12.38 -18.37 5.79
CA ALA A 153 -13.62 -18.62 5.08
C ALA A 153 -14.83 -18.51 6.03
N ALA A 154 -14.70 -19.02 7.25
CA ALA A 154 -15.72 -18.85 8.29
C ALA A 154 -15.85 -17.40 8.79
N ALA A 155 -14.82 -16.59 8.63
CA ALA A 155 -14.86 -15.16 8.95
C ALA A 155 -15.49 -14.30 7.84
N ALA A 156 -15.57 -14.81 6.61
CA ALA A 156 -16.06 -14.06 5.45
C ALA A 156 -17.45 -13.41 5.64
N PRO A 157 -18.47 -14.04 6.27
CA PRO A 157 -19.75 -13.38 6.48
C PRO A 157 -19.66 -12.12 7.34
N ARG A 158 -18.83 -12.14 8.40
CA ARG A 158 -18.64 -10.96 9.28
C ARG A 158 -17.89 -9.85 8.56
N LEU A 159 -16.84 -10.20 7.80
CA LEU A 159 -16.11 -9.24 6.97
C LEU A 159 -17.06 -8.59 5.95
N ASN A 160 -17.84 -9.37 5.23
CA ASN A 160 -18.72 -8.85 4.18
C ASN A 160 -19.89 -8.03 4.76
N GLU A 161 -20.40 -8.35 5.95
CA GLU A 161 -21.35 -7.51 6.66
C GLU A 161 -20.73 -6.15 7.03
N PHE A 162 -19.49 -6.15 7.54
CA PHE A 162 -18.76 -4.93 7.84
C PHE A 162 -18.52 -4.11 6.55
N LEU A 163 -18.04 -4.73 5.48
CA LEU A 163 -17.75 -4.06 4.20
C LEU A 163 -19.00 -3.47 3.55
N ALA A 164 -20.14 -4.17 3.63
CA ALA A 164 -21.42 -3.64 3.16
C ALA A 164 -21.83 -2.37 3.93
N LYS A 165 -21.65 -2.35 5.27
CA LYS A 165 -21.90 -1.13 6.09
C LYS A 165 -20.93 -0.01 5.70
N ALA A 166 -19.65 -0.31 5.52
CA ALA A 166 -18.64 0.66 5.08
C ALA A 166 -18.98 1.26 3.71
N ALA A 167 -19.41 0.45 2.75
CA ALA A 167 -19.85 0.92 1.44
C ALA A 167 -21.08 1.84 1.54
N VAL A 168 -22.05 1.54 2.40
CA VAL A 168 -23.21 2.39 2.64
C VAL A 168 -22.78 3.74 3.23
N VAL A 169 -21.90 3.75 4.23
CA VAL A 169 -21.35 4.98 4.83
C VAL A 169 -20.61 5.81 3.79
N ALA A 170 -19.73 5.20 3.00
CA ALA A 170 -18.99 5.87 1.94
C ALA A 170 -19.94 6.51 0.91
N ARG A 171 -20.88 5.75 0.36
CA ARG A 171 -21.84 6.22 -0.65
C ARG A 171 -22.84 7.26 -0.12
N GLY A 172 -23.12 7.24 1.18
CA GLY A 172 -23.92 8.28 1.82
C GLY A 172 -23.26 9.65 1.87
N ASN A 173 -21.93 9.71 1.70
CA ASN A 173 -21.12 10.92 1.82
C ASN A 173 -20.27 11.25 0.58
N PHE A 174 -20.13 10.32 -0.37
CA PHE A 174 -19.31 10.46 -1.56
C PHE A 174 -20.01 9.89 -2.81
N SER A 175 -20.05 10.69 -3.87
CA SER A 175 -20.73 10.34 -5.13
C SER A 175 -19.79 9.81 -6.22
N GLY A 176 -18.50 9.70 -5.94
CA GLY A 176 -17.51 9.14 -6.87
C GLY A 176 -17.34 7.63 -6.72
N SER A 177 -16.28 7.09 -7.34
CA SER A 177 -15.95 5.66 -7.31
C SER A 177 -15.50 5.21 -5.92
N VAL A 178 -16.12 4.14 -5.42
CA VAL A 178 -15.82 3.53 -4.11
C VAL A 178 -15.25 2.13 -4.30
N GLY A 179 -14.10 1.86 -3.71
CA GLY A 179 -13.42 0.56 -3.73
C GLY A 179 -13.06 0.04 -2.35
N TYR A 180 -12.46 -1.14 -2.31
CA TYR A 180 -11.85 -1.74 -1.13
C TYR A 180 -10.50 -2.35 -1.50
N SER A 181 -9.53 -2.33 -0.59
CA SER A 181 -8.21 -2.94 -0.77
C SER A 181 -8.10 -4.22 0.06
N ALA A 182 -8.31 -5.35 -0.58
CA ALA A 182 -8.32 -6.66 0.07
C ALA A 182 -6.94 -7.30 0.10
N ALA A 183 -6.60 -7.93 1.23
CA ALA A 183 -5.49 -8.86 1.28
C ALA A 183 -5.84 -10.19 0.58
N PRO A 184 -4.85 -10.96 0.10
CA PRO A 184 -5.09 -12.21 -0.65
C PRO A 184 -5.90 -13.26 0.11
N PHE A 185 -5.90 -13.21 1.43
CA PHE A 185 -6.63 -14.13 2.30
C PHE A 185 -8.08 -13.71 2.57
N GLU A 186 -8.50 -12.51 2.22
CA GLU A 186 -9.85 -12.03 2.46
C GLU A 186 -10.81 -12.54 1.40
N VAL A 187 -11.92 -13.13 1.83
CA VAL A 187 -12.99 -13.58 0.95
C VAL A 187 -14.06 -12.50 0.87
N VAL A 188 -13.97 -11.67 -0.17
CA VAL A 188 -14.75 -10.44 -0.33
C VAL A 188 -15.89 -10.62 -1.33
N ASP A 189 -17.08 -10.15 -0.94
CA ASP A 189 -18.18 -9.84 -1.85
C ASP A 189 -17.93 -8.46 -2.48
N TRP A 190 -17.68 -8.44 -3.78
CA TRP A 190 -17.34 -7.21 -4.50
C TRP A 190 -18.56 -6.43 -5.01
N ASP A 191 -19.78 -6.95 -4.87
CA ASP A 191 -20.99 -6.29 -5.38
C ASP A 191 -21.16 -4.84 -4.89
N PRO A 192 -20.88 -4.49 -3.61
CA PRO A 192 -21.02 -3.12 -3.11
C PRO A 192 -20.03 -2.10 -3.71
N PHE A 193 -18.96 -2.54 -4.38
CA PHE A 193 -17.84 -1.70 -4.79
C PHE A 193 -17.81 -1.45 -6.29
N ASP A 194 -17.26 -0.31 -6.72
CA ASP A 194 -17.05 0.02 -8.14
C ASP A 194 -15.70 -0.50 -8.66
N THR A 195 -14.71 -0.64 -7.76
CA THR A 195 -13.36 -1.13 -8.07
C THR A 195 -12.92 -2.21 -7.10
N ILE A 196 -12.17 -3.16 -7.60
CA ILE A 196 -11.53 -4.23 -6.84
C ILE A 196 -10.08 -3.83 -6.58
N GLY A 197 -9.70 -3.65 -5.31
CA GLY A 197 -8.31 -3.43 -4.91
C GLY A 197 -7.71 -4.72 -4.35
N LEU A 198 -6.56 -5.12 -4.86
CA LEU A 198 -5.83 -6.29 -4.40
C LEU A 198 -4.48 -5.84 -3.83
N MET A 199 -4.26 -6.07 -2.55
CA MET A 199 -2.91 -6.07 -2.01
C MET A 199 -2.22 -7.34 -2.50
N TYR A 200 -1.20 -7.18 -3.34
CA TYR A 200 -0.56 -8.30 -3.99
C TYR A 200 0.91 -8.34 -3.66
N GLN A 201 1.31 -9.29 -2.84
CA GLN A 201 2.72 -9.57 -2.60
C GLN A 201 3.12 -10.81 -3.40
N TYR A 202 4.37 -10.82 -3.89
CA TYR A 202 4.91 -12.01 -4.53
C TYR A 202 4.79 -13.20 -3.58
N LEU A 203 4.20 -14.28 -4.07
CA LEU A 203 4.01 -15.46 -3.26
C LEU A 203 5.28 -16.32 -3.34
N PRO A 204 5.93 -16.60 -2.20
CA PRO A 204 7.17 -17.36 -2.22
C PRO A 204 6.96 -18.79 -2.72
N SER A 205 8.01 -19.35 -3.25
CA SER A 205 8.28 -20.76 -3.58
C SER A 205 7.15 -21.54 -4.26
N GLY A 206 7.22 -21.66 -5.54
CA GLY A 206 6.45 -22.64 -6.32
C GLY A 206 5.36 -22.07 -7.21
N GLN A 207 5.05 -20.80 -7.17
CA GLN A 207 4.16 -20.20 -8.15
C GLN A 207 4.92 -19.64 -9.35
N THR A 208 4.42 -19.97 -10.52
CA THR A 208 4.93 -19.46 -11.79
C THR A 208 4.31 -18.10 -12.12
N PRO A 209 4.92 -17.28 -13.00
CA PRO A 209 4.29 -16.07 -13.51
C PRO A 209 2.89 -16.30 -14.10
N ALA A 210 2.64 -17.49 -14.70
CA ALA A 210 1.33 -17.85 -15.24
C ALA A 210 0.28 -18.01 -14.13
N GLU A 211 0.61 -18.66 -13.02
CA GLU A 211 -0.31 -18.81 -11.88
C GLU A 211 -0.64 -17.47 -11.21
N HIS A 212 0.35 -16.56 -11.13
CA HIS A 212 0.10 -15.18 -10.69
C HIS A 212 -0.87 -14.44 -11.62
N LYS A 213 -0.65 -14.53 -12.92
CA LYS A 213 -1.52 -13.96 -13.94
C LYS A 213 -2.94 -14.52 -13.84
N ASP A 214 -3.09 -15.84 -13.71
CA ASP A 214 -4.38 -16.50 -13.59
C ASP A 214 -5.12 -16.07 -12.33
N LEU A 215 -4.41 -15.95 -11.21
CA LEU A 215 -4.99 -15.48 -9.95
C LEU A 215 -5.55 -14.07 -10.08
N VAL A 216 -4.75 -13.11 -10.55
CA VAL A 216 -5.22 -11.73 -10.77
C VAL A 216 -6.33 -11.68 -11.81
N GLY A 217 -6.16 -12.39 -12.93
CA GLY A 217 -7.17 -12.48 -14.00
C GLY A 217 -8.50 -13.08 -13.54
N SER A 218 -8.49 -13.92 -12.51
CA SER A 218 -9.72 -14.51 -11.95
C SER A 218 -10.70 -13.47 -11.40
N TYR A 219 -10.24 -12.29 -10.99
CA TYR A 219 -11.07 -11.20 -10.50
C TYR A 219 -11.82 -10.45 -11.61
N LEU A 220 -11.41 -10.58 -12.87
CA LEU A 220 -12.11 -9.97 -14.02
C LEU A 220 -13.54 -10.52 -14.19
N ARG A 221 -13.85 -11.68 -13.61
CA ARG A 221 -15.21 -12.24 -13.59
C ARG A 221 -16.27 -11.30 -12.98
N TRP A 222 -15.84 -10.36 -12.12
CA TRP A 222 -16.73 -9.40 -11.48
C TRP A 222 -17.11 -8.23 -12.41
N ASN A 223 -16.52 -8.17 -13.62
CA ASN A 223 -16.73 -7.08 -14.59
C ASN A 223 -16.53 -5.67 -14.01
N LYS A 224 -15.52 -5.54 -13.14
CA LYS A 224 -15.10 -4.29 -12.47
C LYS A 224 -13.61 -4.07 -12.72
N PRO A 225 -13.14 -2.80 -12.73
CA PRO A 225 -11.71 -2.51 -12.75
C PRO A 225 -10.99 -3.20 -11.59
N VAL A 226 -9.94 -3.95 -11.90
CA VAL A 226 -9.05 -4.60 -10.92
C VAL A 226 -7.80 -3.74 -10.77
N LEU A 227 -7.56 -3.20 -9.59
CA LEU A 227 -6.38 -2.43 -9.24
C LEU A 227 -5.48 -3.27 -8.33
N ILE A 228 -4.21 -3.37 -8.64
CA ILE A 228 -3.22 -3.83 -7.67
C ILE A 228 -2.94 -2.66 -6.74
N SER A 229 -3.61 -2.66 -5.60
CA SER A 229 -3.65 -1.52 -4.68
C SER A 229 -2.41 -1.39 -3.79
N GLU A 230 -1.62 -2.46 -3.71
CA GLU A 230 -0.35 -2.46 -2.98
C GLU A 230 0.49 -3.66 -3.44
N PHE A 231 1.74 -3.42 -3.88
CA PHE A 231 2.74 -4.46 -4.10
C PHE A 231 4.15 -3.86 -4.02
N GLY A 232 5.10 -4.67 -3.61
CA GLY A 232 6.49 -4.27 -3.50
C GLY A 232 7.35 -5.36 -2.87
N THR A 233 8.64 -5.11 -2.79
CA THR A 233 9.61 -5.95 -2.06
C THR A 233 10.71 -5.10 -1.46
N ALA A 234 11.44 -5.65 -0.50
CA ALA A 234 12.56 -4.95 0.13
C ALA A 234 13.82 -4.90 -0.74
N THR A 235 14.86 -4.24 -0.25
CA THR A 235 16.06 -3.84 -0.99
C THR A 235 17.26 -4.74 -0.64
N TYR A 236 17.08 -6.07 -0.68
CA TYR A 236 18.18 -7.01 -0.41
C TYR A 236 18.07 -8.29 -1.26
N GLN A 237 19.18 -8.98 -1.42
CA GLN A 237 19.27 -10.21 -2.19
C GLN A 237 18.34 -11.29 -1.65
N GLY A 238 17.43 -11.79 -2.49
CA GLY A 238 16.45 -12.80 -2.13
C GLY A 238 15.20 -12.26 -1.43
N ALA A 239 14.98 -10.95 -1.38
CA ALA A 239 13.80 -10.34 -0.77
C ALA A 239 12.49 -10.85 -1.38
N GLU A 240 12.43 -11.02 -2.71
CA GLU A 240 11.25 -11.54 -3.39
C GLU A 240 10.84 -12.93 -2.90
N LYS A 241 11.80 -13.77 -2.46
CA LYS A 241 11.54 -15.13 -1.98
C LYS A 241 10.91 -15.16 -0.59
N LYS A 242 11.02 -14.07 0.16
CA LYS A 242 10.38 -13.89 1.47
C LYS A 242 8.89 -13.51 1.34
N GLY A 243 8.44 -13.11 0.15
CA GLY A 243 7.08 -12.67 -0.08
C GLY A 243 6.67 -11.58 0.89
N PHE A 244 5.55 -11.79 1.59
CA PHE A 244 5.02 -10.82 2.55
C PHE A 244 5.92 -10.57 3.77
N PHE A 245 6.90 -11.45 4.06
CA PHE A 245 7.79 -11.36 5.22
C PHE A 245 9.16 -10.74 4.91
N PHE A 246 9.28 -9.98 3.85
CA PHE A 246 10.54 -9.35 3.46
C PHE A 246 11.11 -8.41 4.55
N TRP A 247 10.26 -7.84 5.42
CA TRP A 247 10.68 -6.98 6.53
C TRP A 247 11.21 -7.75 7.75
N ASP A 248 11.05 -9.08 7.81
CA ASP A 248 11.45 -9.93 8.94
C ASP A 248 12.95 -10.23 8.91
N ILE A 249 13.74 -9.19 8.72
CA ILE A 249 15.20 -9.19 8.74
C ILE A 249 15.75 -8.15 9.74
N VAL A 250 14.89 -7.59 10.59
CA VAL A 250 15.26 -6.56 11.56
C VAL A 250 15.10 -7.10 12.98
N ASP A 251 16.20 -7.13 13.74
CA ASP A 251 16.17 -7.34 15.18
C ASP A 251 15.66 -6.06 15.87
N ARG A 252 14.46 -6.16 16.45
CA ARG A 252 13.81 -5.08 17.21
C ARG A 252 13.84 -5.32 18.73
N ALA A 253 14.57 -6.33 19.19
CA ALA A 253 14.71 -6.62 20.62
C ALA A 253 15.75 -5.70 21.30
N GLN A 254 16.53 -4.99 20.53
CA GLN A 254 17.53 -4.03 20.99
C GLN A 254 16.94 -2.61 21.06
N ASP A 255 17.53 -1.74 21.88
CA ASP A 255 17.16 -0.32 21.97
C ASP A 255 17.28 0.39 20.61
N VAL A 256 18.28 0.01 19.80
CA VAL A 256 18.44 0.44 18.41
C VAL A 256 18.21 -0.77 17.51
N PRO A 257 17.15 -0.76 16.69
CA PRO A 257 16.89 -1.84 15.74
C PRO A 257 18.05 -2.02 14.76
N THR A 258 18.37 -3.28 14.44
CA THR A 258 19.47 -3.60 13.51
C THR A 258 19.05 -4.64 12.48
N VAL A 259 19.62 -4.54 11.28
CA VAL A 259 19.48 -5.58 10.26
C VAL A 259 20.25 -6.84 10.72
N LEU A 260 19.60 -7.99 10.60
CA LEU A 260 20.19 -9.30 10.93
C LEU A 260 21.38 -9.61 10.01
N ASP A 261 22.34 -10.38 10.51
CA ASP A 261 23.49 -10.83 9.72
C ASP A 261 23.06 -11.70 8.53
N GLY A 262 23.81 -11.61 7.42
CA GLY A 262 23.60 -12.43 6.22
C GLY A 262 22.69 -11.80 5.16
N TYR A 263 22.14 -10.63 5.40
CA TYR A 263 21.38 -9.88 4.40
C TYR A 263 22.26 -8.80 3.75
N THR A 264 22.27 -8.79 2.44
CA THR A 264 23.05 -7.84 1.64
C THR A 264 22.11 -6.95 0.85
N ARG A 265 22.26 -5.63 0.99
CA ARG A 265 21.50 -4.64 0.22
C ARG A 265 21.67 -4.85 -1.28
N ASP A 266 20.57 -4.80 -2.01
CA ASP A 266 20.53 -4.94 -3.48
C ASP A 266 19.31 -4.15 -4.03
N GLU A 267 19.55 -2.95 -4.53
CA GLU A 267 18.53 -2.12 -5.15
C GLU A 267 18.12 -2.65 -6.53
N GLY A 268 19.05 -3.31 -7.23
CA GLY A 268 18.79 -3.91 -8.54
C GLY A 268 17.78 -5.06 -8.47
N GLU A 269 17.81 -5.88 -7.42
CA GLU A 269 16.81 -6.93 -7.20
C GLU A 269 15.42 -6.33 -6.97
N GLN A 270 15.31 -5.24 -6.18
CA GLN A 270 14.05 -4.53 -5.99
C GLN A 270 13.51 -3.98 -7.32
N ALA A 271 14.36 -3.36 -8.14
CA ALA A 271 13.99 -2.83 -9.45
C ALA A 271 13.50 -3.94 -10.39
N ALA A 272 14.24 -5.05 -10.50
CA ALA A 272 13.88 -6.19 -11.33
C ALA A 272 12.55 -6.84 -10.91
N TYR A 273 12.28 -6.92 -9.61
CA TYR A 273 11.00 -7.39 -9.08
C TYR A 273 9.84 -6.56 -9.60
N HIS A 274 9.91 -5.23 -9.51
CA HIS A 274 8.82 -4.36 -9.94
C HIS A 274 8.54 -4.50 -11.43
N LEU A 275 9.58 -4.53 -12.28
CA LEU A 275 9.42 -4.70 -13.72
C LEU A 275 8.76 -6.05 -14.06
N LYS A 276 9.20 -7.13 -13.43
CA LYS A 276 8.59 -8.45 -13.57
C LYS A 276 7.12 -8.45 -13.20
N MET A 277 6.76 -7.80 -12.09
CA MET A 277 5.38 -7.76 -11.62
C MET A 277 4.48 -6.91 -12.52
N PHE A 278 4.99 -5.82 -13.09
CA PHE A 278 4.23 -5.04 -14.08
C PHE A 278 3.83 -5.88 -15.29
N GLU A 279 4.74 -6.68 -15.84
CA GLU A 279 4.42 -7.58 -16.96
C GLU A 279 3.29 -8.56 -16.60
N ILE A 280 3.35 -9.15 -15.40
CA ILE A 280 2.33 -10.08 -14.90
C ILE A 280 0.97 -9.37 -14.78
N PHE A 281 0.93 -8.19 -14.18
CA PHE A 281 -0.32 -7.45 -13.95
C PHE A 281 -0.94 -6.91 -15.25
N GLU A 282 -0.13 -6.41 -16.16
CA GLU A 282 -0.59 -5.98 -17.48
C GLU A 282 -1.17 -7.15 -18.28
N ASP A 283 -0.47 -8.27 -18.27
CA ASP A 283 -0.90 -9.50 -18.93
C ASP A 283 -2.17 -10.11 -18.31
N ALA A 284 -2.35 -9.93 -17.00
CA ALA A 284 -3.57 -10.36 -16.29
C ALA A 284 -4.77 -9.46 -16.57
N GLY A 285 -4.57 -8.29 -17.19
CA GLY A 285 -5.63 -7.33 -17.47
C GLY A 285 -5.97 -6.40 -16.31
N ALA A 286 -5.05 -6.18 -15.38
CA ALA A 286 -5.21 -5.17 -14.33
C ALA A 286 -5.45 -3.78 -14.94
N ALA A 287 -6.38 -3.03 -14.36
CA ALA A 287 -6.69 -1.66 -14.78
C ALA A 287 -5.65 -0.66 -14.27
N GLY A 288 -4.94 -1.00 -13.22
CA GLY A 288 -3.90 -0.14 -12.66
C GLY A 288 -3.12 -0.79 -11.53
N VAL A 289 -2.07 -0.11 -11.14
CA VAL A 289 -1.16 -0.54 -10.06
C VAL A 289 -0.80 0.62 -9.16
N THR A 290 -0.60 0.31 -7.89
CA THR A 290 0.00 1.19 -6.88
C THR A 290 1.20 0.48 -6.28
N VAL A 291 2.39 0.99 -6.55
CA VAL A 291 3.62 0.49 -5.93
C VAL A 291 3.62 0.87 -4.46
N SER A 292 3.90 -0.03 -3.58
CA SER A 292 4.13 0.21 -2.17
C SER A 292 5.62 0.24 -1.89
N GLU A 293 6.09 1.31 -1.34
CA GLU A 293 5.51 2.62 -1.14
C GLU A 293 6.52 3.70 -1.54
N PHE A 294 6.12 4.97 -1.60
CA PHE A 294 7.08 6.03 -1.96
C PHE A 294 8.20 6.15 -0.93
N ILE A 295 7.86 6.31 0.36
CA ILE A 295 8.79 6.59 1.46
C ILE A 295 8.44 5.81 2.72
N HIS A 296 9.46 5.41 3.51
CA HIS A 296 9.30 4.75 4.81
C HIS A 296 10.18 5.42 5.88
N PRO A 297 9.74 6.54 6.49
CA PRO A 297 10.60 7.36 7.36
C PRO A 297 11.11 6.66 8.62
N THR A 298 10.42 5.60 9.09
CA THR A 298 10.86 4.80 10.24
C THR A 298 11.96 3.79 9.89
N HIS A 299 12.31 3.66 8.60
CA HIS A 299 13.40 2.81 8.12
C HIS A 299 14.49 3.66 7.46
N PRO A 300 15.28 4.43 8.25
CA PRO A 300 16.29 5.31 7.70
C PRO A 300 17.43 4.54 7.05
N HIS A 301 17.99 5.12 5.99
CA HIS A 301 19.20 4.63 5.34
C HIS A 301 20.43 4.98 6.18
N SER A 302 21.37 4.03 6.25
CA SER A 302 22.69 4.20 6.87
C SER A 302 23.79 3.61 5.99
N THR A 303 24.99 4.19 6.06
CA THR A 303 26.19 3.60 5.46
C THR A 303 26.73 2.41 6.26
N ASP A 304 26.33 2.25 7.52
CA ASP A 304 26.55 1.02 8.28
C ASP A 304 25.45 0.00 7.93
N PRO A 305 25.78 -1.13 7.28
CA PRO A 305 24.78 -2.11 6.87
C PRO A 305 23.92 -2.67 7.99
N ARG A 306 24.40 -2.68 9.23
CA ARG A 306 23.65 -3.17 10.38
C ARG A 306 22.58 -2.15 10.83
N LEU A 307 22.80 -0.87 10.58
CA LEU A 307 21.89 0.21 10.93
C LEU A 307 21.03 0.64 9.73
N ASP A 308 21.28 0.10 8.55
CA ASP A 308 20.54 0.44 7.32
C ASP A 308 19.17 -0.26 7.28
N LEU A 309 18.22 0.26 8.05
CA LEU A 309 16.85 -0.30 8.11
C LEU A 309 16.12 -0.17 6.77
N ASP A 310 16.54 0.75 5.89
CA ASP A 310 16.00 0.87 4.53
C ASP A 310 16.22 -0.40 3.70
N THR A 311 17.20 -1.23 4.05
CA THR A 311 17.38 -2.57 3.46
C THR A 311 16.12 -3.44 3.63
N ALA A 312 15.38 -3.31 4.73
CA ALA A 312 14.13 -4.01 5.00
C ALA A 312 12.88 -3.27 4.48
N SER A 313 13.06 -2.15 3.79
CA SER A 313 11.96 -1.30 3.32
C SER A 313 11.64 -1.55 1.86
N MET A 314 10.34 -1.52 1.52
CA MET A 314 9.89 -1.51 0.13
C MET A 314 9.79 -0.11 -0.47
N ALA A 315 10.16 0.94 0.27
CA ALA A 315 10.15 2.31 -0.22
C ALA A 315 10.99 2.49 -1.48
N LEU A 316 10.55 3.39 -2.36
CA LEU A 316 11.26 3.72 -3.61
C LEU A 316 12.37 4.75 -3.40
N VAL A 317 12.35 5.45 -2.26
CA VAL A 317 13.39 6.41 -1.89
C VAL A 317 14.00 6.02 -0.55
N LYS A 318 15.29 6.31 -0.38
CA LYS A 318 15.99 6.24 0.89
C LYS A 318 15.56 7.42 1.74
N THR A 319 15.30 7.21 3.02
CA THR A 319 15.15 8.27 4.01
C THR A 319 16.51 8.51 4.69
N ILE A 320 17.11 9.66 4.49
CA ILE A 320 18.41 10.02 5.08
C ILE A 320 18.14 11.08 6.13
N ARG A 321 18.19 10.71 7.40
CA ARG A 321 17.97 11.63 8.52
C ARG A 321 19.13 12.61 8.70
N ASP A 322 18.84 13.82 9.10
CA ASP A 322 19.84 14.84 9.45
C ASP A 322 20.59 14.43 10.72
N ASP A 323 19.89 13.89 11.71
CA ASP A 323 20.45 13.17 12.85
C ASP A 323 19.89 11.74 12.85
N PHE A 324 20.75 10.76 12.58
CA PHE A 324 20.34 9.35 12.48
C PHE A 324 19.73 8.81 13.78
N SER A 325 20.22 9.30 14.93
CA SER A 325 19.80 8.85 16.25
C SER A 325 18.48 9.45 16.73
N ASP A 326 18.02 10.54 16.10
CA ASP A 326 16.77 11.22 16.45
C ASP A 326 15.64 10.85 15.46
N PRO A 327 14.65 10.05 15.87
CA PRO A 327 13.49 9.76 15.04
C PRO A 327 12.65 10.99 14.67
N ALA A 328 12.77 12.08 15.41
CA ALA A 328 12.09 13.33 15.15
C ALA A 328 12.92 14.31 14.29
N SER A 329 14.13 13.90 13.89
CA SER A 329 14.98 14.69 13.01
C SER A 329 14.32 14.94 11.64
N GLY A 330 14.68 16.08 11.03
CA GLY A 330 14.46 16.29 9.61
C GLY A 330 15.17 15.23 8.77
N TYR A 331 14.75 15.09 7.53
CA TYR A 331 15.37 14.16 6.59
C TYR A 331 15.32 14.68 5.15
N ARG A 332 16.15 14.11 4.30
CA ARG A 332 16.06 14.23 2.85
C ARG A 332 15.82 12.86 2.22
N VAL A 333 15.29 12.85 1.02
CA VAL A 333 15.08 11.62 0.26
C VAL A 333 16.06 11.48 -0.89
N GLU A 334 16.38 10.23 -1.25
CA GLU A 334 17.27 9.90 -2.35
C GLU A 334 16.68 8.71 -3.12
N PRO A 335 16.37 8.86 -4.44
CA PRO A 335 15.81 7.78 -5.26
C PRO A 335 16.69 6.53 -5.27
N LYS A 336 16.04 5.34 -5.25
CA LYS A 336 16.67 4.04 -5.45
C LYS A 336 16.63 3.65 -6.92
N GLU A 337 17.32 2.56 -7.29
CA GLU A 337 17.26 2.00 -8.65
C GLU A 337 15.83 1.66 -9.07
N ALA A 338 15.01 1.15 -8.15
CA ALA A 338 13.60 0.84 -8.41
C ALA A 338 12.78 2.10 -8.78
N PHE A 339 13.07 3.25 -8.17
CA PHE A 339 12.43 4.52 -8.53
C PHE A 339 12.65 4.83 -10.02
N HIS A 340 13.90 4.76 -10.48
CA HIS A 340 14.25 5.07 -11.87
C HIS A 340 13.66 4.05 -12.85
N ALA A 341 13.73 2.77 -12.53
CA ALA A 341 13.16 1.72 -13.38
C ALA A 341 11.63 1.86 -13.54
N ILE A 342 10.92 2.20 -12.47
CA ILE A 342 9.48 2.45 -12.50
C ILE A 342 9.16 3.72 -13.26
N ALA A 343 9.94 4.80 -13.06
CA ALA A 343 9.77 6.06 -13.77
C ALA A 343 9.87 5.88 -15.30
N ASP A 344 10.85 5.13 -15.76
CA ASP A 344 11.04 4.81 -17.17
C ASP A 344 9.87 3.98 -17.73
N HIS A 345 9.41 2.97 -16.97
CA HIS A 345 8.26 2.15 -17.35
C HIS A 345 6.98 2.98 -17.46
N TYR A 346 6.69 3.83 -16.48
CA TYR A 346 5.50 4.69 -16.47
C TYR A 346 5.52 5.74 -17.58
N ALA A 347 6.70 6.34 -17.85
CA ALA A 347 6.87 7.26 -18.96
C ALA A 347 6.56 6.57 -20.31
N HIS A 348 7.08 5.34 -20.50
CA HIS A 348 6.82 4.56 -21.72
C HIS A 348 5.32 4.28 -21.93
N LEU A 349 4.59 3.90 -20.88
CA LEU A 349 3.13 3.69 -20.94
C LEU A 349 2.38 5.00 -21.25
N GLY A 350 2.80 6.12 -20.68
CA GLY A 350 2.24 7.45 -20.95
C GLY A 350 2.37 7.85 -22.43
N PHE A 351 3.54 7.63 -23.04
CA PHE A 351 3.74 7.86 -24.48
C PHE A 351 2.85 6.99 -25.35
N GLN A 352 2.65 5.71 -25.01
CA GLN A 352 1.76 4.82 -25.75
C GLN A 352 0.29 5.26 -25.67
N GLU A 353 -0.15 5.79 -24.53
CA GLU A 353 -1.51 6.31 -24.35
C GLU A 353 -1.77 7.53 -25.25
N ILE A 354 -0.85 8.50 -25.28
CA ILE A 354 -0.92 9.69 -26.16
C ILE A 354 -0.95 9.27 -27.63
N ALA A 355 -0.10 8.33 -28.04
CA ALA A 355 -0.02 7.85 -29.41
C ALA A 355 -1.32 7.16 -29.91
N ARG A 356 -2.09 6.56 -29.00
CA ARG A 356 -3.39 5.91 -29.32
C ARG A 356 -4.57 6.88 -29.27
N GLY A 357 -4.55 7.85 -28.36
CA GLY A 357 -5.61 8.86 -28.21
C GLY A 357 -5.62 9.92 -29.33
N GLY A 358 -4.54 10.03 -30.11
CA GLY A 358 -4.42 10.93 -31.24
C GLY A 358 -4.91 10.36 -32.59
N ARG A 359 -5.66 9.24 -32.60
CA ARG A 359 -6.24 8.65 -33.82
C ARG A 359 -7.74 8.79 -33.88
#